data_252fd448fec6feb56ac5d6d92d4face7
#
_entry.id   252fd448fec6feb56ac5d6d92d4face7
#
_cell.length_a   1.000
_cell.length_b   1.000
_cell.length_c   1.000
_cell.angle_alpha   90.00
_cell.angle_beta   90.00
_cell.angle_gamma   90.00
#
_symmetry.space_group_name_H-M   'P 1'
#
loop_
_entity.id
_entity.type
_entity.pdbx_description
1 polymer ?
#
loop_
_entity_poly.entity_id
_entity_poly.type
_entity_poly.pdbx_seq_one_letter_code
_entity_poly.pdbx_strand_id
1 'polypeptide(L)'
;LWLNVRVKGGAYGCMSGFTRSGDSYFSSYRDPNLRKTNEIFEKTTEYLKNFTVDERDMTKYIIGTVSELDTPLTPSIKGQRAASAYLCGMTEEAEQKERDEVIGATQEDIRKLAGIVEAVLSDDCLCVIGSEEALTKEQDLFAHLEELY
;
A
#
# COMPACT_ATOMS: atom_id res chain seq x y z
N LEU A 1 -3.11 -5.82 7.08
CA LEU A 1 -3.47 -6.40 5.78
C LEU A 1 -2.97 -7.85 5.68
N TRP A 2 -1.66 -8.09 5.71
CA TRP A 2 -1.06 -9.43 5.53
C TRP A 2 -1.70 -10.52 6.38
N LEU A 3 -1.83 -10.29 7.69
CA LEU A 3 -2.41 -11.27 8.61
C LEU A 3 -3.88 -11.58 8.28
N ASN A 4 -4.69 -10.56 8.01
CA ASN A 4 -6.14 -10.73 7.86
C ASN A 4 -6.55 -11.18 6.45
N VAL A 5 -5.90 -10.66 5.40
CA VAL A 5 -6.23 -11.01 4.01
C VAL A 5 -5.53 -12.29 3.58
N ARG A 6 -4.20 -12.39 3.81
CA ARG A 6 -3.45 -13.55 3.36
C ARG A 6 -3.53 -14.73 4.34
N VAL A 7 -3.10 -14.54 5.59
CA VAL A 7 -2.93 -15.67 6.53
C VAL A 7 -4.28 -16.22 6.97
N LYS A 8 -5.21 -15.36 7.38
CA LYS A 8 -6.55 -15.77 7.84
C LYS A 8 -7.56 -15.84 6.69
N GLY A 9 -7.43 -14.98 5.68
CA GLY A 9 -8.36 -14.93 4.54
C GLY A 9 -8.04 -15.94 3.45
N GLY A 10 -6.82 -16.44 3.36
CA GLY A 10 -6.41 -17.44 2.37
C GLY A 10 -6.01 -16.86 1.01
N ALA A 11 -5.93 -15.55 0.85
CA ALA A 11 -5.39 -14.93 -0.35
C ALA A 11 -3.91 -15.31 -0.57
N TYR A 12 -3.49 -15.45 -1.81
CA TYR A 12 -2.08 -15.74 -2.13
C TYR A 12 -1.19 -14.51 -1.85
N GLY A 13 -1.67 -13.31 -2.15
CA GLY A 13 -0.97 -12.06 -1.90
C GLY A 13 -1.91 -10.94 -1.48
N CYS A 14 -1.37 -9.96 -0.77
CA CYS A 14 -2.05 -8.74 -0.41
C CYS A 14 -1.02 -7.61 -0.41
N MET A 15 -1.31 -6.53 -1.13
CA MET A 15 -0.41 -5.40 -1.33
C MET A 15 -1.16 -4.08 -1.17
N SER A 16 -0.43 -3.04 -0.82
CA SER A 16 -0.87 -1.66 -0.92
C SER A 16 0.27 -0.83 -1.47
N GLY A 17 -0.02 0.16 -2.29
CA GLY A 17 0.97 1.04 -2.88
C GLY A 17 0.50 2.49 -2.79
N PHE A 18 1.46 3.38 -2.52
CA PHE A 18 1.28 4.81 -2.51
C PHE A 18 2.48 5.41 -3.22
N THR A 19 2.27 5.98 -4.39
CA THR A 19 3.36 6.50 -5.22
C THR A 19 3.47 8.02 -5.10
N ARG A 20 4.62 8.56 -5.48
CA ARG A 20 4.83 10.01 -5.53
C ARG A 20 3.99 10.71 -6.61
N SER A 21 3.55 9.98 -7.63
CA SER A 21 2.63 10.48 -8.66
C SER A 21 1.18 10.64 -8.17
N GLY A 22 0.88 10.11 -6.97
CA GLY A 22 -0.45 10.14 -6.38
C GLY A 22 -1.26 8.87 -6.61
N ASP A 23 -0.76 7.93 -7.41
CA ASP A 23 -1.40 6.64 -7.59
C ASP A 23 -1.38 5.86 -6.29
N SER A 24 -2.56 5.41 -5.87
CA SER A 24 -2.72 4.71 -4.60
C SER A 24 -3.68 3.54 -4.76
N TYR A 25 -3.35 2.40 -4.17
CA TYR A 25 -4.18 1.20 -4.30
C TYR A 25 -4.03 0.24 -3.13
N PHE A 26 -5.07 -0.56 -2.95
CA PHE A 26 -5.04 -1.81 -2.21
C PHE A 26 -5.35 -2.95 -3.17
N SER A 27 -4.66 -4.06 -3.06
CA SER A 27 -4.91 -5.21 -3.93
C SER A 27 -4.76 -6.53 -3.19
N SER A 28 -5.54 -7.52 -3.62
CA SER A 28 -5.33 -8.92 -3.28
C SER A 28 -5.20 -9.75 -4.55
N TYR A 29 -4.51 -10.87 -4.45
CA TYR A 29 -4.23 -11.75 -5.57
C TYR A 29 -4.59 -13.19 -5.21
N ARG A 30 -5.34 -13.87 -6.09
CA ARG A 30 -5.89 -15.20 -5.85
C ARG A 30 -6.58 -15.26 -4.49
N ASP A 31 -7.52 -14.36 -4.31
CA ASP A 31 -8.26 -14.18 -3.07
C ASP A 31 -9.62 -14.87 -3.16
N PRO A 32 -9.94 -15.80 -2.25
CA PRO A 32 -11.24 -16.46 -2.24
C PRO A 32 -12.37 -15.61 -1.63
N ASN A 33 -12.06 -14.42 -1.06
CA ASN A 33 -13.03 -13.62 -0.31
C ASN A 33 -13.10 -12.17 -0.83
N LEU A 34 -14.02 -11.87 -1.73
CA LEU A 34 -14.17 -10.52 -2.27
C LEU A 34 -14.62 -9.52 -1.20
N ARG A 35 -15.82 -9.63 -0.71
CA ARG A 35 -16.44 -8.69 0.25
C ARG A 35 -15.63 -8.56 1.52
N LYS A 36 -15.24 -9.67 2.11
CA LYS A 36 -14.48 -9.68 3.36
C LYS A 36 -13.13 -8.98 3.22
N THR A 37 -12.46 -9.13 2.08
CA THR A 37 -11.18 -8.47 1.82
C THR A 37 -11.38 -6.96 1.63
N ASN A 38 -12.43 -6.54 0.91
CA ASN A 38 -12.77 -5.14 0.79
C ASN A 38 -13.07 -4.49 2.16
N GLU A 39 -13.86 -5.14 3.00
CA GLU A 39 -14.11 -4.68 4.38
C GLU A 39 -12.82 -4.54 5.22
N ILE A 40 -11.81 -5.42 4.97
CA ILE A 40 -10.51 -5.32 5.64
C ILE A 40 -9.75 -4.10 5.13
N PHE A 41 -9.83 -3.79 3.84
CA PHE A 41 -9.22 -2.57 3.28
C PHE A 41 -9.86 -1.32 3.88
N GLU A 42 -11.19 -1.24 3.93
CA GLU A 42 -11.93 -0.12 4.52
C GLU A 42 -11.55 0.11 5.99
N LYS A 43 -11.38 -0.94 6.77
CA LYS A 43 -10.96 -0.87 8.18
C LYS A 43 -9.51 -0.41 8.38
N THR A 44 -8.72 -0.28 7.32
CA THR A 44 -7.32 0.16 7.42
C THR A 44 -7.23 1.58 7.94
N THR A 45 -8.16 2.45 7.56
CA THR A 45 -8.22 3.83 8.08
C THR A 45 -8.36 3.87 9.60
N GLU A 46 -9.30 3.09 10.14
CA GLU A 46 -9.51 3.00 11.60
C GLU A 46 -8.30 2.39 12.32
N TYR A 47 -7.70 1.36 11.73
CA TYR A 47 -6.48 0.75 12.24
C TYR A 47 -5.35 1.77 12.34
N LEU A 48 -5.15 2.61 11.32
CA LEU A 48 -4.11 3.64 11.34
C LEU A 48 -4.43 4.76 12.36
N LYS A 49 -5.68 5.21 12.45
CA LYS A 49 -6.10 6.21 13.47
C LYS A 49 -5.78 5.75 14.90
N ASN A 50 -5.89 4.46 15.15
CA ASN A 50 -5.64 3.83 16.46
C ASN A 50 -4.27 3.13 16.55
N PHE A 51 -3.36 3.42 15.62
CA PHE A 51 -2.06 2.75 15.58
C PHE A 51 -1.26 2.97 16.86
N THR A 52 -0.90 1.87 17.51
CA THR A 52 -0.08 1.85 18.71
C THR A 52 0.82 0.63 18.69
N VAL A 53 2.11 0.85 18.91
CA VAL A 53 3.13 -0.20 19.02
C VAL A 53 4.15 0.21 20.06
N ASP A 54 4.93 -0.74 20.55
CA ASP A 54 6.05 -0.44 21.42
C ASP A 54 7.25 0.16 20.64
N GLU A 55 8.23 0.68 21.33
CA GLU A 55 9.42 1.30 20.75
C GLU A 55 10.23 0.31 19.88
N ARG A 56 10.28 -0.95 20.30
CA ARG A 56 11.00 -2.01 19.58
C ARG A 56 10.35 -2.29 18.22
N ASP A 57 9.03 -2.36 18.16
CA ASP A 57 8.31 -2.60 16.91
C ASP A 57 8.36 -1.37 16.01
N MET A 58 8.28 -0.15 16.57
CA MET A 58 8.49 1.07 15.80
C MET A 58 9.88 1.09 15.15
N THR A 59 10.92 0.72 15.91
CA THR A 59 12.29 0.61 15.38
C THR A 59 12.38 -0.39 14.24
N LYS A 60 11.70 -1.54 14.31
CA LYS A 60 11.68 -2.52 13.22
C LYS A 60 11.05 -1.95 11.94
N TYR A 61 9.97 -1.17 12.06
CA TYR A 61 9.34 -0.54 10.90
C TYR A 61 10.27 0.48 10.25
N ILE A 62 10.92 1.33 11.05
CA ILE A 62 11.90 2.28 10.55
C ILE A 62 13.05 1.57 9.83
N ILE A 63 13.64 0.54 10.44
CA ILE A 63 14.73 -0.24 9.83
C ILE A 63 14.27 -0.89 8.52
N GLY A 64 13.07 -1.46 8.49
CA GLY A 64 12.50 -2.05 7.29
C GLY A 64 12.40 -1.05 6.15
N THR A 65 11.86 0.13 6.41
CA THR A 65 11.70 1.20 5.41
C THR A 65 13.06 1.74 4.94
N VAL A 66 14.00 1.98 5.85
CA VAL A 66 15.35 2.43 5.49
C VAL A 66 16.07 1.38 4.64
N SER A 67 15.87 0.10 4.93
CA SER A 67 16.47 -0.99 4.14
C SER A 67 15.99 -1.02 2.68
N GLU A 68 14.76 -0.59 2.42
CA GLU A 68 14.25 -0.43 1.04
C GLU A 68 14.89 0.76 0.34
N LEU A 69 15.09 1.88 1.04
CA LEU A 69 15.78 3.05 0.49
C LEU A 69 17.25 2.76 0.17
N ASP A 70 17.90 1.93 0.99
CA ASP A 70 19.33 1.58 0.91
C ASP A 70 19.63 0.30 0.15
N THR A 71 18.68 -0.22 -0.62
CA THR A 71 18.92 -1.43 -1.41
C THR A 71 20.16 -1.30 -2.28
N PRO A 72 21.11 -2.26 -2.22
CA PRO A 72 22.30 -2.25 -3.06
C PRO A 72 21.95 -2.24 -4.55
N LEU A 73 22.45 -1.26 -5.29
CA LEU A 73 22.15 -1.07 -6.69
C LEU A 73 23.33 -1.49 -7.56
N THR A 74 23.05 -2.17 -8.67
CA THR A 74 24.03 -2.38 -9.75
C THR A 74 24.39 -1.04 -10.42
N PRO A 75 25.56 -0.93 -11.10
CA PRO A 75 25.92 0.31 -11.82
C PRO A 75 24.84 0.77 -12.81
N SER A 76 24.19 -0.15 -13.50
CA SER A 76 23.12 0.16 -14.45
C SER A 76 21.91 0.78 -13.74
N ILE A 77 21.47 0.20 -12.64
CA ILE A 77 20.31 0.71 -11.86
C ILE A 77 20.65 2.07 -11.21
N LYS A 78 21.89 2.26 -10.75
CA LYS A 78 22.35 3.57 -10.26
C LYS A 78 22.24 4.64 -11.34
N GLY A 79 22.67 4.33 -12.57
CA GLY A 79 22.55 5.25 -13.70
C GLY A 79 21.10 5.58 -14.06
N GLN A 80 20.22 4.58 -14.07
CA GLN A 80 18.78 4.78 -14.30
C GLN A 80 18.14 5.64 -13.20
N ARG A 81 18.47 5.37 -11.94
CA ARG A 81 17.96 6.14 -10.79
C ARG A 81 18.41 7.60 -10.88
N ALA A 82 19.70 7.85 -11.16
CA ALA A 82 20.23 9.20 -11.31
C ALA A 82 19.58 9.95 -12.48
N ALA A 83 19.37 9.29 -13.62
CA ALA A 83 18.69 9.88 -14.76
C ALA A 83 17.22 10.22 -14.43
N SER A 84 16.50 9.32 -13.77
CA SER A 84 15.13 9.56 -13.32
C SER A 84 15.06 10.70 -12.31
N ALA A 85 15.94 10.75 -11.33
CA ALA A 85 16.02 11.83 -10.35
C ALA A 85 16.24 13.19 -11.03
N TYR A 86 17.18 13.25 -11.99
CA TYR A 86 17.43 14.46 -12.76
C TYR A 86 16.20 14.92 -13.56
N LEU A 87 15.55 14.00 -14.28
CA LEU A 87 14.36 14.31 -15.08
C LEU A 87 13.15 14.74 -14.24
N CYS A 88 13.01 14.18 -13.04
CA CYS A 88 11.92 14.52 -12.10
C CYS A 88 12.26 15.70 -11.18
N GLY A 89 13.44 16.30 -11.29
CA GLY A 89 13.88 17.40 -10.43
C GLY A 89 14.10 16.98 -8.96
N MET A 90 14.39 15.70 -8.71
CA MET A 90 14.72 15.19 -7.38
C MET A 90 16.18 15.55 -7.06
N THR A 91 16.40 16.32 -6.01
CA THR A 91 17.73 16.73 -5.55
C THR A 91 18.24 15.80 -4.43
N GLU A 92 19.55 15.80 -4.22
CA GLU A 92 20.16 15.05 -3.11
C GLU A 92 19.64 15.52 -1.75
N GLU A 93 19.38 16.83 -1.59
CA GLU A 93 18.80 17.38 -0.37
C GLU A 93 17.36 16.84 -0.13
N ALA A 94 16.58 16.69 -1.20
CA ALA A 94 15.23 16.12 -1.11
C ALA A 94 15.27 14.64 -0.72
N GLU A 95 16.18 13.86 -1.31
CA GLU A 95 16.38 12.45 -0.93
C GLU A 95 16.88 12.32 0.52
N GLN A 96 17.81 13.18 0.95
CA GLN A 96 18.31 13.17 2.33
C GLN A 96 17.19 13.55 3.31
N LYS A 97 16.40 14.58 2.99
CA LYS A 97 15.25 14.98 3.82
C LYS A 97 14.26 13.85 4.01
N GLU A 98 13.90 13.14 2.93
CA GLU A 98 13.01 11.98 3.01
C GLU A 98 13.57 10.90 3.94
N ARG A 99 14.87 10.64 3.84
CA ARG A 99 15.56 9.69 4.70
C ARG A 99 15.50 10.11 6.18
N ASP A 100 15.76 11.38 6.45
CA ASP A 100 15.73 11.92 7.81
C ASP A 100 14.31 11.87 8.40
N GLU A 101 13.28 12.12 7.59
CA GLU A 101 11.87 11.99 7.96
C GLU A 101 11.50 10.54 8.29
N VAL A 102 11.99 9.56 7.53
CA VAL A 102 11.78 8.13 7.82
C VAL A 102 12.47 7.72 9.12
N ILE A 103 13.72 8.15 9.32
CA ILE A 103 14.48 7.84 10.55
C ILE A 103 13.84 8.48 11.79
N GLY A 104 13.32 9.69 11.64
CA GLY A 104 12.65 10.44 12.68
C GLY A 104 11.16 10.13 12.86
N ALA A 105 10.60 9.21 12.08
CA ALA A 105 9.17 8.93 12.07
C ALA A 105 8.65 8.44 13.43
N THR A 106 7.51 8.94 13.82
CA THR A 106 6.83 8.61 15.07
C THR A 106 5.52 7.86 14.81
N GLN A 107 4.93 7.29 15.85
CA GLN A 107 3.59 6.69 15.76
C GLN A 107 2.53 7.73 15.34
N GLU A 108 2.70 8.99 15.73
CA GLU A 108 1.80 10.07 15.35
C GLU A 108 1.88 10.35 13.84
N ASP A 109 3.04 10.26 13.25
CA ASP A 109 3.19 10.42 11.80
C ASP A 109 2.50 9.28 11.04
N ILE A 110 2.58 8.05 11.55
CA ILE A 110 1.83 6.92 10.99
C ILE A 110 0.32 7.15 11.11
N ARG A 111 -0.18 7.66 12.24
CA ARG A 111 -1.61 7.99 12.40
C ARG A 111 -2.10 9.04 11.41
N LYS A 112 -1.27 10.04 11.07
CA LYS A 112 -1.60 11.07 10.06
C LYS A 112 -1.84 10.47 8.68
N LEU A 113 -1.21 9.34 8.34
CA LEU A 113 -1.43 8.64 7.07
C LEU A 113 -2.87 8.12 6.92
N ALA A 114 -3.62 7.99 8.00
CA ALA A 114 -5.03 7.60 7.95
C ALA A 114 -5.86 8.53 7.06
N GLY A 115 -5.54 9.82 6.99
CA GLY A 115 -6.24 10.77 6.13
C GLY A 115 -6.05 10.48 4.64
N ILE A 116 -4.85 10.06 4.23
CA ILE A 116 -4.55 9.68 2.85
C ILE A 116 -5.29 8.39 2.49
N VAL A 117 -5.24 7.40 3.38
CA VAL A 117 -5.93 6.11 3.17
C VAL A 117 -7.44 6.31 3.11
N GLU A 118 -8.02 7.18 3.96
CA GLU A 118 -9.43 7.51 3.95
C GLU A 118 -9.84 8.18 2.62
N ALA A 119 -9.03 9.08 2.09
CA ALA A 119 -9.27 9.70 0.78
C ALA A 119 -9.29 8.67 -0.35
N VAL A 120 -8.31 7.75 -0.39
CA VAL A 120 -8.24 6.69 -1.42
C VAL A 120 -9.45 5.76 -1.35
N LEU A 121 -9.87 5.36 -0.15
CA LEU A 121 -10.99 4.44 0.03
C LEU A 121 -12.36 5.12 -0.21
N SER A 122 -12.46 6.43 -0.01
CA SER A 122 -13.70 7.17 -0.24
C SER A 122 -14.07 7.36 -1.71
N ASP A 123 -13.13 7.17 -2.63
CA ASP A 123 -13.38 7.22 -4.07
C ASP A 123 -14.16 6.00 -4.59
N ASP A 124 -14.29 4.95 -3.76
CA ASP A 124 -15.05 3.71 -4.05
C ASP A 124 -14.73 3.08 -5.41
N CYS A 125 -13.48 3.16 -5.82
CA CYS A 125 -13.00 2.60 -7.09
C CYS A 125 -12.62 1.13 -6.90
N LEU A 126 -13.60 0.23 -6.99
CA LEU A 126 -13.40 -1.21 -6.89
C LEU A 126 -13.33 -1.85 -8.29
N CYS A 127 -12.24 -2.56 -8.58
CA CYS A 127 -12.09 -3.37 -9.78
C CYS A 127 -11.67 -4.79 -9.42
N VAL A 128 -12.37 -5.79 -9.92
CA VAL A 128 -12.09 -7.20 -9.65
C VAL A 128 -12.10 -8.01 -10.94
N ILE A 129 -11.11 -8.88 -11.09
CA ILE A 129 -11.06 -9.89 -12.15
C ILE A 129 -11.14 -11.26 -11.48
N GLY A 130 -12.13 -12.06 -11.86
CA GLY A 130 -12.37 -13.35 -11.25
C GLY A 130 -13.29 -14.26 -12.07
N SER A 131 -13.68 -15.39 -11.49
CA SER A 131 -14.65 -16.28 -12.14
C SER A 131 -16.05 -15.66 -12.12
N GLU A 132 -16.82 -15.92 -13.16
CA GLU A 132 -18.23 -15.50 -13.28
C GLU A 132 -19.04 -15.86 -12.03
N GLU A 133 -18.92 -17.11 -11.55
CA GLU A 133 -19.63 -17.57 -10.36
C GLU A 133 -19.33 -16.73 -9.12
N ALA A 134 -18.05 -16.41 -8.88
CA ALA A 134 -17.66 -15.63 -7.71
C ALA A 134 -18.13 -14.18 -7.80
N LEU A 135 -18.06 -13.57 -8.99
CA LEU A 135 -18.49 -12.19 -9.21
C LEU A 135 -20.02 -12.05 -9.16
N THR A 136 -20.75 -12.97 -9.79
CA THR A 136 -22.21 -12.98 -9.76
C THR A 136 -22.78 -13.16 -8.35
N LYS A 137 -22.12 -13.98 -7.52
CA LYS A 137 -22.51 -14.18 -6.12
C LYS A 137 -22.45 -12.90 -5.28
N GLU A 138 -21.57 -12.00 -5.62
CA GLU A 138 -21.30 -10.74 -4.91
C GLU A 138 -21.58 -9.53 -5.81
N GLN A 139 -22.51 -9.69 -6.77
CA GLN A 139 -22.77 -8.69 -7.81
C GLN A 139 -23.18 -7.31 -7.28
N ASP A 140 -23.73 -7.23 -6.07
CA ASP A 140 -24.12 -6.00 -5.41
C ASP A 140 -22.93 -5.12 -4.98
N LEU A 141 -21.69 -5.66 -5.04
CA LEU A 141 -20.46 -4.88 -4.85
C LEU A 141 -20.07 -4.07 -6.08
N PHE A 142 -20.64 -4.34 -7.25
CA PHE A 142 -20.18 -3.79 -8.51
C PHE A 142 -21.27 -2.96 -9.18
N ALA A 143 -20.88 -1.79 -9.66
CA ALA A 143 -21.75 -0.98 -10.51
C ALA A 143 -21.92 -1.60 -11.91
N HIS A 144 -20.96 -2.37 -12.37
CA HIS A 144 -20.91 -2.96 -13.70
C HIS A 144 -20.12 -4.29 -13.72
N LEU A 145 -20.61 -5.27 -14.49
CA LEU A 145 -19.94 -6.55 -14.72
C LEU A 145 -19.84 -6.77 -16.23
N GLU A 146 -18.67 -7.17 -16.70
CA GLU A 146 -18.40 -7.46 -18.11
C GLU A 146 -17.68 -8.81 -18.24
N GLU A 147 -17.98 -9.52 -19.35
CA GLU A 147 -17.18 -10.66 -19.76
C GLU A 147 -15.90 -10.18 -20.45
N LEU A 148 -14.77 -10.79 -20.13
CA LEU A 148 -13.49 -10.47 -20.72
C LEU A 148 -13.23 -11.22 -22.04
N TYR A 149 -13.96 -12.33 -22.30
CA TYR A 149 -13.77 -13.18 -23.49
C TYR A 149 -15.12 -13.69 -24.01
#